data_3306eaa93cf593c27e71593634b1cef6
#
_entry.id   3306eaa93cf593c27e71593634b1cef6
#
_cell.length_a   1.000
_cell.length_b   1.000
_cell.length_c   1.000
_cell.angle_alpha   90.00
_cell.angle_beta   90.00
_cell.angle_gamma   90.00
#
_symmetry.space_group_name_H-M   'P 1'
#
loop_
_entity.id
_entity.type
_entity.pdbx_description
1 polymer ?
#
loop_
_entity_poly.entity_id
_entity_poly.type
_entity_poly.pdbx_seq_one_letter_code
_entity_poly.pdbx_strand_id
1 'polypeptide(L)'
;MMRLLLKIHNRLPKPVRKGVFQALSLSRRAMTLGVRIFATNAQGQVLLVRHTYISGWHLPGGCVERGETSQETAKKELFEETGLNPTSAMMLLHIYKNPSHSRYDHVALFKCMVEPSGDVFLPNEEIAEIGFFNPTQLPDDTTASTRSRVLEVTKENFENEIW
;
A
#
# COMPACT_ATOMS: atom_id res chain seq x y z
N MET A 1 -4.94 34.68 12.34
CA MET A 1 -5.75 33.98 11.33
C MET A 1 -6.75 32.98 11.96
N MET A 2 -6.33 32.10 12.87
CA MET A 2 -7.21 31.10 13.53
C MET A 2 -8.37 31.71 14.36
N ARG A 3 -8.13 32.81 15.09
CA ARG A 3 -9.17 33.51 15.86
C ARG A 3 -10.27 34.17 15.02
N LEU A 4 -9.95 34.61 13.81
CA LEU A 4 -10.91 35.20 12.88
C LEU A 4 -11.82 34.11 12.26
N LEU A 5 -11.23 32.97 11.90
CA LEU A 5 -11.97 31.81 11.38
C LEU A 5 -12.96 31.23 12.41
N LEU A 6 -12.58 31.20 13.69
CA LEU A 6 -13.45 30.78 14.78
C LEU A 6 -14.64 31.74 15.00
N LYS A 7 -14.44 33.06 14.83
CA LYS A 7 -15.53 34.06 14.94
C LYS A 7 -16.54 33.92 13.79
N ILE A 8 -16.08 33.65 12.56
CA ILE A 8 -16.94 33.42 11.39
C ILE A 8 -17.70 32.08 11.57
N HIS A 9 -17.00 31.04 12.01
CA HIS A 9 -17.57 29.72 12.27
C HIS A 9 -18.76 29.80 13.25
N ASN A 10 -18.66 30.59 14.34
CA ASN A 10 -19.71 30.71 15.35
C ASN A 10 -20.97 31.44 14.89
N ARG A 11 -20.93 32.16 13.76
CA ARG A 11 -22.08 32.86 13.16
C ARG A 11 -22.86 32.04 12.14
N LEU A 12 -22.31 30.87 11.71
CA LEU A 12 -22.96 30.01 10.73
C LEU A 12 -23.99 29.06 11.39
N PRO A 13 -25.10 28.70 10.69
CA PRO A 13 -26.03 27.69 11.15
C PRO A 13 -25.35 26.36 11.45
N LYS A 14 -25.83 25.60 12.44
CA LYS A 14 -25.20 24.32 12.86
C LYS A 14 -24.85 23.34 11.72
N PRO A 15 -25.72 23.08 10.71
CA PRO A 15 -25.40 22.15 9.62
C PRO A 15 -24.27 22.68 8.74
N VAL A 16 -24.20 24.01 8.49
CA VAL A 16 -23.15 24.65 7.69
C VAL A 16 -21.81 24.61 8.43
N ARG A 17 -21.80 24.76 9.75
CA ARG A 17 -20.61 24.64 10.59
C ARG A 17 -19.90 23.31 10.42
N LYS A 18 -20.69 22.22 10.45
CA LYS A 18 -20.16 20.86 10.30
C LYS A 18 -19.48 20.70 8.92
N GLY A 19 -20.13 21.14 7.86
CA GLY A 19 -19.60 21.09 6.50
C GLY A 19 -18.32 21.91 6.32
N VAL A 20 -18.31 23.16 6.81
CA VAL A 20 -17.12 24.04 6.75
C VAL A 20 -15.96 23.47 7.56
N PHE A 21 -16.23 22.96 8.77
CA PHE A 21 -15.20 22.33 9.58
C PHE A 21 -14.63 21.07 8.92
N GLN A 22 -15.48 20.23 8.34
CA GLN A 22 -15.06 19.05 7.58
C GLN A 22 -14.21 19.43 6.36
N ALA A 23 -14.65 20.41 5.56
CA ALA A 23 -13.90 20.87 4.39
C ALA A 23 -12.52 21.43 4.77
N LEU A 24 -12.45 22.27 5.80
CA LEU A 24 -11.18 22.81 6.32
C LEU A 24 -10.28 21.72 6.93
N SER A 25 -10.87 20.72 7.57
CA SER A 25 -10.15 19.60 8.15
C SER A 25 -9.54 18.72 7.04
N LEU A 26 -10.31 18.44 6.00
CA LEU A 26 -9.86 17.67 4.83
C LEU A 26 -8.73 18.38 4.08
N SER A 27 -8.85 19.71 3.85
CA SER A 27 -7.83 20.47 3.12
C SER A 27 -6.49 20.57 3.88
N ARG A 28 -6.51 20.50 5.20
CA ARG A 28 -5.31 20.62 6.05
C ARG A 28 -4.71 19.29 6.50
N ARG A 29 -5.49 18.22 6.42
CA ARG A 29 -5.11 16.87 6.89
C ARG A 29 -5.26 15.83 5.79
N ALA A 30 -5.37 16.27 4.53
CA ALA A 30 -5.39 15.36 3.39
C ALA A 30 -4.10 14.52 3.43
N MET A 31 -4.30 13.22 3.51
CA MET A 31 -3.25 12.21 3.56
C MET A 31 -3.62 11.14 2.54
N THR A 32 -2.65 10.66 1.80
CA THR A 32 -2.81 9.48 0.95
C THR A 32 -2.32 8.24 1.69
N LEU A 33 -2.98 7.13 1.43
CA LEU A 33 -2.61 5.84 1.97
C LEU A 33 -2.52 4.84 0.83
N GLY A 34 -1.33 4.29 0.63
CA GLY A 34 -1.12 3.13 -0.23
C GLY A 34 -1.07 1.84 0.58
N VAL A 35 -1.19 0.72 -0.10
CA VAL A 35 -0.98 -0.61 0.46
C VAL A 35 0.11 -1.33 -0.31
N ARG A 36 0.90 -2.15 0.37
CA ARG A 36 1.84 -3.11 -0.24
C ARG A 36 1.70 -4.45 0.46
N ILE A 37 1.82 -5.52 -0.30
CA ILE A 37 1.54 -6.86 0.19
C ILE A 37 2.79 -7.72 0.10
N PHE A 38 3.29 -8.19 1.24
CA PHE A 38 4.27 -9.26 1.34
C PHE A 38 3.52 -10.60 1.29
N ALA A 39 3.24 -11.06 0.07
CA ALA A 39 2.57 -12.34 -0.17
C ALA A 39 3.63 -13.44 -0.34
N THR A 40 3.44 -14.59 0.33
CA THR A 40 4.36 -15.72 0.23
C THR A 40 3.62 -17.00 -0.15
N ASN A 41 4.30 -17.85 -0.92
CA ASN A 41 3.83 -19.22 -1.16
C ASN A 41 4.23 -20.18 -0.02
N ALA A 42 3.85 -21.43 -0.13
CA ALA A 42 4.16 -22.48 0.86
C ALA A 42 5.68 -22.76 1.01
N GLN A 43 6.48 -22.40 0.01
CA GLN A 43 7.94 -22.52 0.03
C GLN A 43 8.64 -21.30 0.66
N GLY A 44 7.87 -20.32 1.13
CA GLY A 44 8.38 -19.09 1.73
C GLY A 44 8.97 -18.08 0.71
N GLN A 45 8.73 -18.30 -0.58
CA GLN A 45 9.13 -17.35 -1.63
C GLN A 45 8.15 -16.17 -1.64
N VAL A 46 8.68 -14.94 -1.81
CA VAL A 46 7.89 -13.71 -1.88
C VAL A 46 7.45 -13.45 -3.32
N LEU A 47 6.18 -13.08 -3.46
CA LEU A 47 5.59 -12.65 -4.73
C LEU A 47 5.96 -11.20 -5.01
N LEU A 48 6.54 -10.97 -6.18
CA LEU A 48 6.81 -9.64 -6.71
C LEU A 48 6.14 -9.45 -8.06
N VAL A 49 5.88 -8.20 -8.40
CA VAL A 49 5.31 -7.75 -9.67
C VAL A 49 6.26 -6.80 -10.38
N ARG A 50 6.25 -6.82 -11.70
CA ARG A 50 6.93 -5.86 -12.57
C ARG A 50 5.88 -5.08 -13.36
N HIS A 51 5.82 -3.78 -13.14
CA HIS A 51 4.91 -2.92 -13.86
C HIS A 51 5.40 -2.61 -15.28
N THR A 52 4.48 -2.23 -16.15
CA THR A 52 4.79 -1.83 -17.54
C THR A 52 5.36 -0.42 -17.61
N TYR A 53 5.07 0.46 -16.63
CA TYR A 53 5.34 1.91 -16.66
C TYR A 53 6.43 2.36 -15.66
N ILE A 54 6.85 1.51 -14.72
CA ILE A 54 7.99 1.76 -13.82
C ILE A 54 8.93 0.56 -13.79
N SER A 55 10.23 0.84 -13.68
CA SER A 55 11.25 -0.21 -13.70
C SER A 55 11.37 -0.92 -12.36
N GLY A 56 11.82 -2.18 -12.43
CA GLY A 56 12.17 -3.00 -11.28
C GLY A 56 11.04 -3.88 -10.76
N TRP A 57 11.39 -4.72 -9.79
CA TRP A 57 10.44 -5.56 -9.09
C TRP A 57 9.93 -4.87 -7.83
N HIS A 58 8.62 -4.96 -7.61
CA HIS A 58 7.90 -4.32 -6.53
C HIS A 58 7.07 -5.34 -5.74
N LEU A 59 6.72 -5.01 -4.51
CA LEU A 59 5.63 -5.69 -3.81
C LEU A 59 4.30 -5.30 -4.48
N PRO A 60 3.34 -6.23 -4.67
CA PRO A 60 2.00 -5.90 -5.15
C PRO A 60 1.32 -4.84 -4.30
N GLY A 61 0.48 -4.01 -4.91
CA GLY A 61 -0.34 -3.04 -4.18
C GLY A 61 -0.47 -1.69 -4.83
N GLY A 62 -1.49 -0.94 -4.40
CA GLY A 62 -1.89 0.35 -4.95
C GLY A 62 -2.39 1.33 -3.91
N CYS A 63 -3.21 2.29 -4.32
CA CYS A 63 -3.77 3.33 -3.47
C CYS A 63 -5.11 2.92 -2.86
N VAL A 64 -5.33 3.27 -1.59
CA VAL A 64 -6.64 3.08 -0.95
C VAL A 64 -7.63 4.09 -1.50
N GLU A 65 -8.69 3.58 -2.11
CA GLU A 65 -9.74 4.39 -2.69
C GLU A 65 -10.77 4.84 -1.65
N ARG A 66 -11.55 5.86 -2.00
CA ARG A 66 -12.59 6.39 -1.11
C ARG A 66 -13.65 5.35 -0.81
N GLY A 67 -13.87 5.07 0.46
CA GLY A 67 -14.87 4.11 0.93
C GLY A 67 -14.33 2.70 1.11
N GLU A 68 -13.10 2.42 0.70
CA GLU A 68 -12.42 1.15 0.94
C GLU A 68 -11.67 1.18 2.28
N THR A 69 -11.58 0.04 2.93
CA THR A 69 -10.59 -0.20 3.98
C THR A 69 -9.25 -0.59 3.35
N SER A 70 -8.15 -0.29 4.01
CA SER A 70 -6.81 -0.69 3.51
C SER A 70 -6.68 -2.20 3.30
N GLN A 71 -7.40 -3.01 4.07
CA GLN A 71 -7.40 -4.46 3.93
C GLN A 71 -8.19 -4.93 2.70
N GLU A 72 -9.33 -4.28 2.38
CA GLU A 72 -10.07 -4.55 1.16
C GLU A 72 -9.25 -4.17 -0.07
N THR A 73 -8.64 -2.98 -0.06
CA THR A 73 -7.73 -2.56 -1.13
C THR A 73 -6.57 -3.55 -1.28
N ALA A 74 -5.92 -3.99 -0.20
CA ALA A 74 -4.82 -4.93 -0.30
C ALA A 74 -5.22 -6.27 -0.95
N LYS A 75 -6.42 -6.78 -0.68
CA LYS A 75 -6.94 -7.99 -1.33
C LYS A 75 -7.25 -7.76 -2.80
N LYS A 76 -7.88 -6.63 -3.11
CA LYS A 76 -8.26 -6.24 -4.46
C LYS A 76 -7.01 -6.08 -5.34
N GLU A 77 -6.03 -5.31 -4.89
CA GLU A 77 -4.77 -5.07 -5.61
C GLU A 77 -3.99 -6.37 -5.83
N LEU A 78 -3.90 -7.23 -4.82
CA LEU A 78 -3.27 -8.54 -4.97
C LEU A 78 -3.92 -9.34 -6.11
N PHE A 79 -5.25 -9.36 -6.16
CA PHE A 79 -5.97 -10.08 -7.20
C PHE A 79 -5.83 -9.41 -8.58
N GLU A 80 -6.00 -8.09 -8.67
CA GLU A 80 -5.93 -7.34 -9.93
C GLU A 80 -4.55 -7.43 -10.59
N GLU A 81 -3.48 -7.32 -9.79
CA GLU A 81 -2.11 -7.37 -10.30
C GLU A 81 -1.59 -8.79 -10.56
N THR A 82 -2.09 -9.81 -9.85
CA THR A 82 -1.48 -11.15 -9.89
C THR A 82 -2.44 -12.29 -10.23
N GLY A 83 -3.75 -12.05 -10.19
CA GLY A 83 -4.78 -13.09 -10.30
C GLY A 83 -4.91 -14.00 -9.07
N LEU A 84 -4.12 -13.74 -8.00
CA LEU A 84 -4.08 -14.60 -6.81
C LEU A 84 -4.94 -14.03 -5.68
N ASN A 85 -5.58 -14.93 -4.94
CA ASN A 85 -6.29 -14.60 -3.71
C ASN A 85 -5.49 -15.02 -2.48
N PRO A 86 -5.59 -14.28 -1.37
CA PRO A 86 -4.96 -14.69 -0.12
C PRO A 86 -5.59 -15.99 0.41
N THR A 87 -4.77 -16.94 0.79
CA THR A 87 -5.18 -18.22 1.44
C THR A 87 -5.09 -18.15 2.97
N SER A 88 -4.55 -17.05 3.50
CA SER A 88 -4.51 -16.74 4.93
C SER A 88 -5.13 -15.38 5.23
N ALA A 89 -5.25 -15.02 6.52
CA ALA A 89 -5.65 -13.68 6.92
C ALA A 89 -4.65 -12.63 6.36
N MET A 90 -5.18 -11.54 5.85
CA MET A 90 -4.40 -10.36 5.46
C MET A 90 -4.02 -9.59 6.74
N MET A 91 -2.77 -9.67 7.16
CA MET A 91 -2.29 -9.10 8.41
C MET A 91 -1.52 -7.81 8.16
N LEU A 92 -1.93 -6.71 8.80
CA LEU A 92 -1.16 -5.47 8.81
C LEU A 92 0.11 -5.66 9.65
N LEU A 93 1.26 -5.41 9.05
CA LEU A 93 2.56 -5.48 9.73
C LEU A 93 3.00 -4.12 10.24
N HIS A 94 2.97 -3.10 9.37
CA HIS A 94 3.48 -1.77 9.68
C HIS A 94 2.86 -0.70 8.78
N ILE A 95 2.95 0.57 9.20
CA ILE A 95 2.59 1.74 8.39
C ILE A 95 3.80 2.66 8.31
N TYR A 96 4.25 2.94 7.09
CA TYR A 96 5.40 3.79 6.81
C TYR A 96 4.94 5.16 6.30
N LYS A 97 5.71 6.19 6.60
CA LYS A 97 5.64 7.45 5.89
C LYS A 97 6.41 7.34 4.57
N ASN A 98 5.84 7.81 3.46
CA ASN A 98 6.47 7.74 2.15
C ASN A 98 6.78 9.13 1.56
N PRO A 99 7.83 9.81 2.05
CA PRO A 99 8.17 11.17 1.60
C PRO A 99 8.64 11.22 0.15
N SER A 100 9.07 10.10 -0.42
CA SER A 100 9.50 10.01 -1.83
C SER A 100 8.36 10.24 -2.80
N HIS A 101 7.13 9.83 -2.45
CA HIS A 101 5.94 10.10 -3.24
C HIS A 101 5.33 11.45 -2.88
N SER A 102 5.05 11.67 -1.60
CA SER A 102 4.52 12.93 -1.07
C SER A 102 4.79 13.03 0.43
N ARG A 103 4.99 14.26 0.94
CA ARG A 103 5.12 14.50 2.39
C ARG A 103 3.88 14.07 3.21
N TYR A 104 2.77 13.79 2.55
CA TYR A 104 1.51 13.38 3.15
C TYR A 104 1.15 11.91 2.86
N ASP A 105 2.03 11.20 2.17
CA ASP A 105 1.80 9.82 1.78
C ASP A 105 2.26 8.83 2.85
N HIS A 106 1.47 7.77 3.01
CA HIS A 106 1.76 6.64 3.88
C HIS A 106 1.52 5.33 3.13
N VAL A 107 2.24 4.29 3.52
CA VAL A 107 2.10 2.95 2.96
C VAL A 107 1.88 1.96 4.09
N ALA A 108 0.77 1.23 4.03
CA ALA A 108 0.48 0.12 4.91
C ALA A 108 1.04 -1.18 4.30
N LEU A 109 1.94 -1.84 5.00
CA LEU A 109 2.50 -3.13 4.62
C LEU A 109 1.68 -4.25 5.22
N PHE A 110 1.12 -5.09 4.35
CA PHE A 110 0.37 -6.29 4.74
C PHE A 110 1.17 -7.56 4.45
N LYS A 111 0.84 -8.63 5.18
CA LYS A 111 1.36 -9.99 4.93
C LYS A 111 0.21 -10.96 4.75
N CYS A 112 0.36 -11.88 3.80
CA CYS A 112 -0.53 -13.02 3.63
C CYS A 112 0.20 -14.19 2.99
N MET A 113 -0.46 -15.34 2.95
CA MET A 113 -0.07 -16.47 2.12
C MET A 113 -0.92 -16.49 0.86
N VAL A 114 -0.35 -16.98 -0.22
CA VAL A 114 -1.02 -17.24 -1.50
C VAL A 114 -0.60 -18.61 -2.00
N GLU A 115 -1.46 -19.24 -2.79
CA GLU A 115 -1.09 -20.44 -3.54
C GLU A 115 -0.98 -20.05 -5.02
N PRO A 116 0.13 -20.42 -5.68
CA PRO A 116 0.24 -20.26 -7.13
C PRO A 116 -0.92 -21.01 -7.80
N SER A 117 -1.73 -20.30 -8.59
CA SER A 117 -2.66 -20.99 -9.48
C SER A 117 -1.83 -21.76 -10.51
N GLY A 118 -2.30 -22.94 -10.94
CA GLY A 118 -1.63 -23.66 -12.01
C GLY A 118 -1.75 -22.93 -13.38
N ASP A 119 -2.42 -21.79 -13.40
CA ASP A 119 -2.63 -20.99 -14.60
C ASP A 119 -1.40 -20.12 -14.90
N VAL A 120 -1.12 -19.95 -16.18
CA VAL A 120 -0.07 -19.05 -16.64
C VAL A 120 -0.55 -17.62 -16.47
N PHE A 121 0.22 -16.79 -15.73
CA PHE A 121 -0.05 -15.36 -15.68
C PHE A 121 0.04 -14.76 -17.09
N LEU A 122 -0.96 -14.00 -17.47
CA LEU A 122 -0.97 -13.25 -18.74
C LEU A 122 -0.70 -11.77 -18.45
N PRO A 123 0.34 -11.18 -19.06
CA PRO A 123 0.61 -9.74 -18.94
C PRO A 123 -0.63 -8.91 -19.32
N ASN A 124 -0.81 -7.79 -18.64
CA ASN A 124 -1.88 -6.83 -18.91
C ASN A 124 -1.30 -5.42 -19.12
N GLU A 125 -2.15 -4.40 -19.20
CA GLU A 125 -1.70 -3.02 -19.43
C GLU A 125 -0.86 -2.45 -18.27
N GLU A 126 -1.02 -2.99 -17.07
CA GLU A 126 -0.36 -2.51 -15.85
C GLU A 126 0.81 -3.40 -15.43
N ILE A 127 0.64 -4.72 -15.47
CA ILE A 127 1.61 -5.71 -15.00
C ILE A 127 2.21 -6.49 -16.17
N ALA A 128 3.50 -6.34 -16.35
CA ALA A 128 4.28 -7.04 -17.37
C ALA A 128 4.63 -8.47 -16.93
N GLU A 129 4.92 -8.68 -15.65
CA GLU A 129 5.43 -9.95 -15.14
C GLU A 129 5.15 -10.09 -13.63
N ILE A 130 4.92 -11.33 -13.19
CA ILE A 130 4.90 -11.69 -11.77
C ILE A 130 5.90 -12.82 -11.53
N GLY A 131 6.45 -12.91 -10.31
CA GLY A 131 7.36 -13.98 -9.96
C GLY A 131 7.46 -14.22 -8.47
N PHE A 132 7.76 -15.48 -8.10
CA PHE A 132 8.07 -15.88 -6.73
C PHE A 132 9.57 -16.00 -6.55
N PHE A 133 10.12 -15.29 -5.56
CA PHE A 133 11.57 -15.21 -5.35
C PHE A 133 11.94 -15.54 -3.91
N ASN A 134 13.08 -16.20 -3.74
CA ASN A 134 13.63 -16.38 -2.40
C ASN A 134 13.95 -15.01 -1.78
N PRO A 135 13.47 -14.70 -0.57
CA PRO A 135 13.74 -13.41 0.11
C PRO A 135 15.23 -13.05 0.22
N THR A 136 16.12 -14.06 0.22
CA THR A 136 17.58 -13.86 0.29
C THR A 136 18.24 -13.73 -1.09
N GLN A 137 17.50 -13.99 -2.18
CA GLN A 137 18.00 -14.00 -3.56
C GLN A 137 17.03 -13.28 -4.49
N LEU A 138 16.76 -12.01 -4.21
CA LEU A 138 15.88 -11.18 -5.03
C LEU A 138 16.58 -10.79 -6.35
N PRO A 139 15.84 -10.61 -7.45
CA PRO A 139 16.37 -10.12 -8.72
C PRO A 139 17.17 -8.82 -8.55
N ASP A 140 18.22 -8.63 -9.37
CA ASP A 140 19.14 -7.48 -9.24
C ASP A 140 18.43 -6.13 -9.41
N ASP A 141 17.40 -6.07 -10.24
CA ASP A 141 16.59 -4.90 -10.49
C ASP A 141 15.41 -4.72 -9.50
N THR A 142 15.37 -5.47 -8.39
CA THR A 142 14.42 -5.22 -7.32
C THR A 142 14.65 -3.85 -6.69
N THR A 143 13.60 -3.04 -6.54
CA THR A 143 13.72 -1.68 -5.99
C THR A 143 14.27 -1.67 -4.57
N ALA A 144 14.95 -0.59 -4.19
CA ALA A 144 15.56 -0.46 -2.87
C ALA A 144 14.51 -0.53 -1.75
N SER A 145 13.34 0.09 -1.92
CA SER A 145 12.24 0.01 -0.95
C SER A 145 11.70 -1.41 -0.81
N THR A 146 11.51 -2.13 -1.92
CA THR A 146 11.09 -3.55 -1.89
C THR A 146 12.10 -4.41 -1.14
N ARG A 147 13.40 -4.26 -1.45
CA ARG A 147 14.46 -5.00 -0.74
C ARG A 147 14.44 -4.74 0.77
N SER A 148 14.30 -3.47 1.15
CA SER A 148 14.24 -3.10 2.56
C SER A 148 13.04 -3.75 3.27
N ARG A 149 11.87 -3.69 2.66
CA ARG A 149 10.65 -4.30 3.23
C ARG A 149 10.74 -5.83 3.34
N VAL A 150 11.26 -6.48 2.28
CA VAL A 150 11.49 -7.94 2.32
C VAL A 150 12.45 -8.30 3.46
N LEU A 151 13.53 -7.54 3.63
CA LEU A 151 14.48 -7.77 4.72
C LEU A 151 13.87 -7.58 6.11
N GLU A 152 13.09 -6.51 6.32
CA GLU A 152 12.41 -6.23 7.59
C GLU A 152 11.42 -7.33 7.96
N VAL A 153 10.59 -7.77 7.00
CA VAL A 153 9.64 -8.86 7.23
C VAL A 153 10.35 -10.16 7.53
N THR A 154 11.46 -10.46 6.83
CA THR A 154 12.23 -11.68 7.03
C THR A 154 12.93 -11.72 8.39
N LYS A 155 13.37 -10.55 8.88
CA LYS A 155 14.04 -10.40 10.19
C LYS A 155 13.07 -10.07 11.33
N GLU A 156 11.79 -9.87 11.03
CA GLU A 156 10.77 -9.41 11.98
C GLU A 156 11.17 -8.13 12.73
N ASN A 157 11.91 -7.24 12.03
CA ASN A 157 12.42 -5.99 12.58
C ASN A 157 11.86 -4.79 11.80
N PHE A 158 10.97 -4.01 12.43
CA PHE A 158 10.24 -2.88 11.85
C PHE A 158 10.63 -1.55 12.52
N GLU A 159 11.91 -1.31 12.74
CA GLU A 159 12.41 -0.08 13.36
C GLU A 159 12.36 1.14 12.43
N ASN A 160 12.33 0.92 11.11
CA ASN A 160 12.28 2.00 10.14
C ASN A 160 10.82 2.47 9.94
N GLU A 161 10.59 3.77 10.09
CA GLU A 161 9.27 4.38 9.86
C GLU A 161 9.11 4.98 8.44
N ILE A 162 10.17 4.95 7.63
CA ILE A 162 10.20 5.50 6.27
C ILE A 162 10.18 4.36 5.25
N TRP A 163 9.33 4.54 4.24
CA TRP A 163 9.16 3.57 3.14
C TRP A 163 10.40 3.42 2.27
#